data_cdb70dce5eee5057c48ab4db8e91f04b
#
_entry.id   cdb70dce5eee5057c48ab4db8e91f04b
#
_cell.length_a   1.000
_cell.length_b   1.000
_cell.length_c   1.000
_cell.angle_alpha   90.00
_cell.angle_beta   90.00
_cell.angle_gamma   90.00
#
_symmetry.space_group_name_H-M   'P 1'
#
loop_
_entity.id
_entity.type
_entity.pdbx_description
1 polymer ?
#
loop_
_entity_poly.entity_id
_entity_poly.type
_entity_poly.pdbx_seq_one_letter_code
_entity_poly.pdbx_strand_id
1 'polypeptide(L)'
;IMVGGQTRMPAIVNAVKELFGKEPNRSINPDEVVAIGAAIQAGILQGDVKDVLLLDVIPLSLGIETFGNVATKLIEKNTTIPASRSQIFSTAADNQTSVEIHVVQGERPMAPDNKSLGRFILDGIPPSPRGLPQVEVTFDVDANGILQVKAKEKTTGKEQSIRIEASSGLSKDDIARMQKEAEMNAVEDTKKRD
;
A
#
# COMPACT_ATOMS: atom_id res chain seq x y z
N ILE A 1 -25.00 2.66 -0.76
CA ILE A 1 -25.60 3.00 -2.08
C ILE A 1 -25.58 1.78 -2.95
N MET A 2 -26.68 1.52 -3.66
CA MET A 2 -26.80 0.41 -4.61
C MET A 2 -26.47 0.91 -6.01
N VAL A 3 -25.72 0.10 -6.77
CA VAL A 3 -25.18 0.47 -8.09
C VAL A 3 -25.53 -0.60 -9.12
N GLY A 4 -25.88 -0.17 -10.32
CA GLY A 4 -26.20 -1.03 -11.44
C GLY A 4 -27.67 -1.45 -11.52
N GLY A 5 -28.14 -1.74 -12.73
CA GLY A 5 -29.56 -2.00 -13.03
C GLY A 5 -30.15 -3.20 -12.29
N GLN A 6 -29.37 -4.24 -11.98
CA GLN A 6 -29.83 -5.41 -11.21
C GLN A 6 -30.26 -5.05 -9.78
N THR A 7 -29.81 -3.94 -9.23
CA THR A 7 -30.22 -3.49 -7.90
C THR A 7 -31.68 -3.04 -7.82
N ARG A 8 -32.37 -2.99 -8.96
CA ARG A 8 -33.82 -2.75 -9.04
C ARG A 8 -34.64 -3.99 -8.69
N MET A 9 -34.04 -5.19 -8.66
CA MET A 9 -34.69 -6.42 -8.28
C MET A 9 -35.07 -6.45 -6.80
N PRO A 10 -36.33 -6.69 -6.43
CA PRO A 10 -36.73 -6.75 -5.02
C PRO A 10 -35.95 -7.79 -4.20
N ALA A 11 -35.62 -8.94 -4.80
CA ALA A 11 -34.83 -9.98 -4.14
C ALA A 11 -33.45 -9.48 -3.67
N ILE A 12 -32.76 -8.71 -4.51
CA ILE A 12 -31.44 -8.15 -4.19
C ILE A 12 -31.59 -7.10 -3.06
N VAL A 13 -32.59 -6.25 -3.14
CA VAL A 13 -32.88 -5.25 -2.10
C VAL A 13 -33.14 -5.92 -0.76
N ASN A 14 -33.98 -6.97 -0.74
CA ASN A 14 -34.30 -7.70 0.47
C ASN A 14 -33.06 -8.41 1.05
N ALA A 15 -32.25 -9.06 0.21
CA ALA A 15 -31.00 -9.69 0.65
C ALA A 15 -30.00 -8.70 1.26
N VAL A 16 -29.86 -7.50 0.66
CA VAL A 16 -29.00 -6.43 1.21
C VAL A 16 -29.54 -5.92 2.54
N LYS A 17 -30.87 -5.73 2.64
CA LYS A 17 -31.50 -5.31 3.88
C LYS A 17 -31.32 -6.34 5.00
N GLU A 18 -31.48 -7.62 4.68
CA GLU A 18 -31.30 -8.72 5.63
C GLU A 18 -29.84 -8.81 6.09
N LEU A 19 -28.87 -8.72 5.16
CA LEU A 19 -27.43 -8.82 5.45
C LEU A 19 -26.92 -7.67 6.33
N PHE A 20 -27.35 -6.43 6.05
CA PHE A 20 -26.85 -5.23 6.73
C PHE A 20 -27.76 -4.69 7.84
N GLY A 21 -28.97 -5.24 8.00
CA GLY A 21 -29.96 -4.79 8.96
C GLY A 21 -30.46 -3.36 8.73
N LYS A 22 -30.28 -2.80 7.52
CA LYS A 22 -30.61 -1.42 7.14
C LYS A 22 -31.22 -1.35 5.75
N GLU A 23 -32.10 -0.36 5.55
CA GLU A 23 -32.58 -0.07 4.20
C GLU A 23 -31.44 0.46 3.32
N PRO A 24 -31.26 -0.12 2.11
CA PRO A 24 -30.27 0.40 1.18
C PRO A 24 -30.64 1.80 0.68
N ASN A 25 -29.62 2.65 0.57
CA ASN A 25 -29.83 3.99 0.01
C ASN A 25 -30.13 3.92 -1.49
N ARG A 26 -31.26 4.47 -1.88
CA ARG A 26 -31.78 4.51 -3.24
C ARG A 26 -32.03 5.94 -3.76
N SER A 27 -31.48 6.93 -3.09
CA SER A 27 -31.71 8.36 -3.41
C SER A 27 -31.10 8.77 -4.75
N ILE A 28 -30.18 7.98 -5.29
CA ILE A 28 -29.50 8.25 -6.57
C ILE A 28 -29.85 7.14 -7.56
N ASN A 29 -30.01 7.50 -8.83
CA ASN A 29 -30.25 6.55 -9.91
C ASN A 29 -29.09 5.54 -10.00
N PRO A 30 -29.33 4.22 -9.84
CA PRO A 30 -28.27 3.21 -9.83
C PRO A 30 -27.56 3.07 -11.18
N ASP A 31 -28.12 3.54 -12.27
CA ASP A 31 -27.50 3.49 -13.60
C ASP A 31 -26.53 4.69 -13.83
N GLU A 32 -26.72 5.79 -13.12
CA GLU A 32 -25.98 7.04 -13.31
C GLU A 32 -24.98 7.31 -12.17
N VAL A 33 -25.14 6.68 -11.01
CA VAL A 33 -24.39 7.00 -9.79
C VAL A 33 -22.88 6.90 -9.97
N VAL A 34 -22.39 5.98 -10.81
CA VAL A 34 -20.96 5.83 -11.10
C VAL A 34 -20.44 7.03 -11.91
N ALA A 35 -21.19 7.44 -12.93
CA ALA A 35 -20.84 8.61 -13.75
C ALA A 35 -20.87 9.90 -12.91
N ILE A 36 -21.88 10.06 -12.04
CA ILE A 36 -21.99 11.19 -11.12
C ILE A 36 -20.78 11.21 -10.16
N GLY A 37 -20.43 10.04 -9.59
CA GLY A 37 -19.26 9.92 -8.71
C GLY A 37 -17.95 10.28 -9.42
N ALA A 38 -17.77 9.82 -10.66
CA ALA A 38 -16.60 10.16 -11.48
C ALA A 38 -16.53 11.67 -11.79
N ALA A 39 -17.66 12.30 -12.09
CA ALA A 39 -17.73 13.75 -12.34
C ALA A 39 -17.38 14.56 -11.08
N ILE A 40 -17.90 14.15 -9.90
CA ILE A 40 -17.56 14.79 -8.63
C ILE A 40 -16.06 14.64 -8.35
N GLN A 41 -15.49 13.46 -8.56
CA GLN A 41 -14.06 13.21 -8.37
C GLN A 41 -13.20 14.10 -9.31
N ALA A 42 -13.61 14.25 -10.56
CA ALA A 42 -12.93 15.14 -11.50
C ALA A 42 -12.98 16.59 -11.01
N GLY A 43 -14.14 17.06 -10.49
CA GLY A 43 -14.29 18.39 -9.92
C GLY A 43 -13.43 18.62 -8.66
N ILE A 44 -13.25 17.59 -7.83
CA ILE A 44 -12.34 17.64 -6.67
C ILE A 44 -10.88 17.80 -7.15
N LEU A 45 -10.46 17.01 -8.14
CA LEU A 45 -9.10 17.08 -8.70
C LEU A 45 -8.81 18.42 -9.39
N GLN A 46 -9.81 19.06 -10.00
CA GLN A 46 -9.70 20.38 -10.60
C GLN A 46 -9.79 21.52 -9.56
N GLY A 47 -10.20 21.22 -8.33
CA GLY A 47 -10.36 22.20 -7.26
C GLY A 47 -11.69 22.97 -7.27
N ASP A 48 -12.64 22.54 -8.12
CA ASP A 48 -13.98 23.15 -8.22
C ASP A 48 -14.90 22.71 -7.10
N VAL A 49 -14.74 21.48 -6.60
CA VAL A 49 -15.49 20.91 -5.48
C VAL A 49 -14.59 20.86 -4.24
N LYS A 50 -14.89 21.67 -3.24
CA LYS A 50 -14.09 21.79 -2.00
C LYS A 50 -14.75 21.18 -0.78
N ASP A 51 -16.05 20.92 -0.83
CA ASP A 51 -16.85 20.49 0.32
C ASP A 51 -16.94 18.96 0.45
N VAL A 52 -16.34 18.21 -0.47
CA VAL A 52 -16.30 16.74 -0.46
C VAL A 52 -14.86 16.27 -0.32
N LEU A 53 -14.58 15.59 0.79
CA LEU A 53 -13.30 14.94 1.02
C LEU A 53 -13.43 13.45 0.66
N LEU A 54 -12.81 13.03 -0.43
CA LEU A 54 -12.64 11.61 -0.75
C LEU A 54 -11.34 11.13 -0.12
N LEU A 55 -11.46 10.22 0.84
CA LEU A 55 -10.32 9.55 1.46
C LEU A 55 -10.22 8.14 0.87
N ASP A 56 -9.12 7.87 0.20
CA ASP A 56 -8.74 6.53 -0.19
C ASP A 56 -7.71 5.98 0.80
N VAL A 57 -7.57 4.66 0.86
CA VAL A 57 -6.68 3.98 1.80
C VAL A 57 -5.82 2.95 1.10
N ILE A 58 -4.65 2.71 1.64
CA ILE A 58 -3.76 1.64 1.21
C ILE A 58 -4.33 0.30 1.67
N PRO A 59 -4.68 -0.62 0.76
CA PRO A 59 -5.39 -1.86 1.11
C PRO A 59 -4.51 -2.91 1.79
N LEU A 60 -3.20 -2.89 1.55
CA LEU A 60 -2.19 -3.79 2.11
C LEU A 60 -0.95 -2.98 2.51
N SER A 61 -0.32 -3.36 3.63
CA SER A 61 0.89 -2.71 4.13
C SER A 61 2.00 -2.70 3.09
N LEU A 62 2.76 -1.61 3.07
CA LEU A 62 3.92 -1.40 2.20
C LEU A 62 5.19 -1.38 3.05
N GLY A 63 6.22 -2.06 2.59
CA GLY A 63 7.47 -2.15 3.32
C GLY A 63 8.64 -2.56 2.46
N ILE A 64 9.76 -2.81 3.11
CA ILE A 64 10.97 -3.34 2.49
C ILE A 64 11.41 -4.64 3.13
N GLU A 65 12.15 -5.44 2.37
CA GLU A 65 12.88 -6.57 2.89
C GLU A 65 14.10 -6.09 3.70
N THR A 66 14.25 -6.63 4.89
CA THR A 66 15.38 -6.36 5.79
C THR A 66 16.13 -7.65 6.10
N PHE A 67 17.20 -7.55 6.92
CA PHE A 67 18.04 -8.68 7.27
C PHE A 67 17.21 -9.88 7.76
N GLY A 68 17.55 -11.09 7.28
CA GLY A 68 16.80 -12.31 7.58
C GLY A 68 15.52 -12.49 6.76
N ASN A 69 15.39 -11.80 5.62
CA ASN A 69 14.20 -11.83 4.74
C ASN A 69 12.92 -11.34 5.43
N VAL A 70 13.04 -10.50 6.46
CA VAL A 70 11.90 -9.96 7.20
C VAL A 70 11.28 -8.80 6.41
N ALA A 71 9.95 -8.76 6.32
CA ALA A 71 9.21 -7.62 5.77
C ALA A 71 9.02 -6.56 6.85
N THR A 72 9.76 -5.46 6.76
CA THR A 72 9.61 -4.30 7.65
C THR A 72 8.65 -3.32 7.03
N LYS A 73 7.49 -3.13 7.69
CA LYS A 73 6.43 -2.23 7.22
C LYS A 73 6.78 -0.78 7.50
N LEU A 74 6.63 0.09 6.50
CA LEU A 74 6.74 1.54 6.61
C LEU A 74 5.37 2.21 6.62
N ILE A 75 4.45 1.72 5.77
CA ILE A 75 3.08 2.22 5.73
C ILE A 75 2.15 1.03 5.98
N GLU A 76 1.35 1.13 7.03
CA GLU A 76 0.40 0.09 7.41
C GLU A 76 -0.85 0.09 6.50
N LYS A 77 -1.49 -1.06 6.36
CA LYS A 77 -2.81 -1.16 5.69
C LYS A 77 -3.81 -0.18 6.31
N ASN A 78 -4.76 0.25 5.52
CA ASN A 78 -5.80 1.21 5.89
C ASN A 78 -5.27 2.64 6.23
N THR A 79 -4.00 2.94 5.96
CA THR A 79 -3.49 4.31 6.02
C THR A 79 -4.13 5.13 4.90
N THR A 80 -4.70 6.27 5.26
CA THR A 80 -5.28 7.22 4.30
C THR A 80 -4.21 7.82 3.41
N ILE A 81 -4.48 7.95 2.12
CA ILE A 81 -3.61 8.62 1.16
C ILE A 81 -4.13 10.04 0.83
N PRO A 82 -3.23 10.99 0.50
CA PRO A 82 -1.78 10.83 0.36
C PRO A 82 -1.06 10.59 1.70
N ALA A 83 0.02 9.82 1.68
CA ALA A 83 0.78 9.48 2.88
C ALA A 83 2.28 9.42 2.59
N SER A 84 3.09 9.90 3.53
CA SER A 84 4.54 9.83 3.48
C SER A 84 5.09 9.26 4.80
N ARG A 85 6.06 8.34 4.70
CA ARG A 85 6.75 7.76 5.85
C ARG A 85 8.21 7.51 5.52
N SER A 86 9.08 7.83 6.47
CA SER A 86 10.51 7.58 6.37
C SER A 86 11.01 6.78 7.55
N GLN A 87 11.98 5.90 7.30
CA GLN A 87 12.67 5.14 8.33
C GLN A 87 14.14 4.99 7.98
N ILE A 88 15.01 5.01 9.00
CA ILE A 88 16.45 4.84 8.83
C ILE A 88 16.79 3.38 9.01
N PHE A 89 17.52 2.85 8.04
CA PHE A 89 18.09 1.51 8.02
C PHE A 89 19.62 1.59 7.98
N SER A 90 20.27 0.44 8.15
CA SER A 90 21.72 0.37 8.10
C SER A 90 22.19 -0.85 7.31
N THR A 91 23.51 -0.95 7.09
CA THR A 91 24.13 -2.09 6.43
C THR A 91 24.13 -3.34 7.31
N ALA A 92 23.98 -4.50 6.72
CA ALA A 92 23.97 -5.81 7.39
C ALA A 92 25.36 -6.43 7.51
N ALA A 93 26.33 -6.01 6.67
CA ALA A 93 27.69 -6.53 6.63
C ALA A 93 28.72 -5.38 6.74
N ASP A 94 29.92 -5.73 7.23
CA ASP A 94 31.05 -4.80 7.28
C ASP A 94 31.52 -4.45 5.88
N ASN A 95 31.92 -3.19 5.68
CA ASN A 95 32.41 -2.66 4.41
C ASN A 95 31.44 -2.81 3.22
N GLN A 96 30.15 -2.89 3.49
CA GLN A 96 29.12 -2.95 2.46
C GLN A 96 29.00 -1.58 1.78
N THR A 97 29.24 -1.53 0.47
CA THR A 97 29.25 -0.29 -0.34
C THR A 97 27.98 -0.05 -1.13
N SER A 98 27.05 -1.01 -1.11
CA SER A 98 25.74 -0.90 -1.74
C SER A 98 24.67 -1.62 -0.92
N VAL A 99 23.41 -1.19 -1.05
CA VAL A 99 22.24 -1.87 -0.48
C VAL A 99 21.18 -2.05 -1.54
N GLU A 100 20.60 -3.24 -1.61
CA GLU A 100 19.40 -3.49 -2.40
C GLU A 100 18.18 -3.13 -1.58
N ILE A 101 17.29 -2.31 -2.14
CA ILE A 101 16.00 -1.99 -1.58
C ILE A 101 14.94 -2.81 -2.33
N HIS A 102 14.45 -3.85 -1.70
CA HIS A 102 13.37 -4.68 -2.21
C HIS A 102 12.05 -4.22 -1.59
N VAL A 103 11.17 -3.65 -2.41
CA VAL A 103 9.87 -3.13 -2.02
C VAL A 103 8.85 -4.24 -2.09
N VAL A 104 8.11 -4.45 -0.98
CA VAL A 104 7.11 -5.51 -0.85
C VAL A 104 5.77 -4.96 -0.36
N GLN A 105 4.69 -5.65 -0.72
CA GLN A 105 3.33 -5.35 -0.30
C GLN A 105 2.66 -6.59 0.26
N GLY A 106 2.10 -6.49 1.46
CA GLY A 106 1.38 -7.58 2.10
C GLY A 106 1.45 -7.54 3.62
N GLU A 107 0.89 -8.58 4.24
CA GLU A 107 0.75 -8.66 5.70
C GLU A 107 1.63 -9.73 6.34
N ARG A 108 2.30 -10.58 5.54
CA ARG A 108 3.15 -11.65 6.04
C ARG A 108 4.46 -11.10 6.59
N PRO A 109 4.99 -11.66 7.70
CA PRO A 109 6.26 -11.22 8.31
C PRO A 109 7.50 -11.42 7.43
N MET A 110 7.47 -12.44 6.56
CA MET A 110 8.59 -12.74 5.67
C MET A 110 8.39 -12.09 4.30
N ALA A 111 9.43 -11.44 3.77
CA ALA A 111 9.36 -10.74 2.49
C ALA A 111 9.00 -11.64 1.29
N PRO A 112 9.53 -12.88 1.17
CA PRO A 112 9.16 -13.79 0.08
C PRO A 112 7.67 -14.17 0.04
N ASP A 113 6.98 -14.09 1.18
CA ASP A 113 5.56 -14.44 1.29
C ASP A 113 4.63 -13.27 0.92
N ASN A 114 5.21 -12.11 0.59
CA ASN A 114 4.50 -10.90 0.17
C ASN A 114 4.69 -10.65 -1.32
N LYS A 115 3.89 -9.75 -1.87
CA LYS A 115 4.03 -9.35 -3.28
C LYS A 115 5.23 -8.43 -3.44
N SER A 116 6.17 -8.82 -4.32
CA SER A 116 7.25 -7.93 -4.76
C SER A 116 6.69 -6.84 -5.66
N LEU A 117 6.97 -5.59 -5.34
CA LEU A 117 6.59 -4.42 -6.14
C LEU A 117 7.75 -3.92 -7.02
N GLY A 118 9.00 -4.13 -6.58
CA GLY A 118 10.18 -3.72 -7.32
C GLY A 118 11.44 -3.79 -6.48
N ARG A 119 12.59 -3.64 -7.15
CA ARG A 119 13.92 -3.62 -6.52
C ARG A 119 14.77 -2.54 -7.15
N PHE A 120 15.61 -1.91 -6.36
CA PHE A 120 16.64 -0.99 -6.85
C PHE A 120 17.83 -1.01 -5.91
N ILE A 121 18.98 -0.55 -6.39
CA ILE A 121 20.24 -0.58 -5.65
C ILE A 121 20.68 0.85 -5.36
N LEU A 122 21.02 1.14 -4.12
CA LEU A 122 21.71 2.34 -3.71
C LEU A 122 23.19 2.03 -3.56
N ASP A 123 24.00 2.61 -4.44
CA ASP A 123 25.46 2.44 -4.47
C ASP A 123 26.21 3.60 -3.81
N GLY A 124 27.49 3.33 -3.49
CA GLY A 124 28.43 4.35 -3.03
C GLY A 124 28.27 4.74 -1.58
N ILE A 125 27.87 3.78 -0.77
CA ILE A 125 27.96 3.84 0.67
C ILE A 125 29.45 3.74 1.05
N PRO A 126 30.00 4.63 1.90
CA PRO A 126 31.37 4.52 2.35
C PRO A 126 31.61 3.23 3.12
N PRO A 127 32.71 2.49 2.86
CA PRO A 127 33.08 1.30 3.64
C PRO A 127 33.14 1.64 5.13
N SER A 128 32.34 0.93 5.92
CA SER A 128 32.20 1.15 7.36
C SER A 128 31.80 -0.13 8.06
N PRO A 129 32.01 -0.28 9.37
CA PRO A 129 31.40 -1.39 10.12
C PRO A 129 29.89 -1.41 9.95
N ARG A 130 29.33 -2.63 9.95
CA ARG A 130 27.87 -2.84 9.88
C ARG A 130 27.15 -2.03 10.96
N GLY A 131 25.99 -1.52 10.63
CA GLY A 131 25.17 -0.73 11.56
C GLY A 131 25.53 0.75 11.66
N LEU A 132 26.66 1.22 11.11
CA LEU A 132 27.06 2.63 11.14
C LEU A 132 26.47 3.46 9.99
N PRO A 133 26.47 3.01 8.71
CA PRO A 133 25.85 3.76 7.63
C PRO A 133 24.38 3.99 7.88
N GLN A 134 23.87 5.18 7.55
CA GLN A 134 22.47 5.54 7.72
C GLN A 134 21.81 5.72 6.35
N VAL A 135 20.95 4.78 5.99
CA VAL A 135 20.16 4.82 4.77
C VAL A 135 18.72 5.15 5.13
N GLU A 136 18.29 6.36 4.81
CA GLU A 136 16.92 6.80 4.98
C GLU A 136 16.08 6.32 3.80
N VAL A 137 15.09 5.49 4.07
CA VAL A 137 14.13 5.02 3.08
C VAL A 137 12.81 5.74 3.29
N THR A 138 12.36 6.45 2.26
CA THR A 138 11.11 7.22 2.27
C THR A 138 10.11 6.59 1.30
N PHE A 139 8.90 6.39 1.76
CA PHE A 139 7.74 5.96 1.00
C PHE A 139 6.78 7.14 0.89
N ASP A 140 6.53 7.60 -0.33
CA ASP A 140 5.55 8.64 -0.65
C ASP A 140 4.45 8.05 -1.53
N VAL A 141 3.22 8.05 -1.04
CA VAL A 141 2.03 7.63 -1.81
C VAL A 141 1.20 8.86 -2.08
N ASP A 142 0.99 9.17 -3.35
CA ASP A 142 0.18 10.32 -3.74
C ASP A 142 -1.33 10.04 -3.67
N ALA A 143 -2.16 11.06 -3.96
CA ALA A 143 -3.62 10.94 -3.94
C ALA A 143 -4.16 9.96 -4.99
N ASN A 144 -3.37 9.59 -6.00
CA ASN A 144 -3.73 8.61 -7.03
C ASN A 144 -3.26 7.19 -6.66
N GLY A 145 -2.63 7.02 -5.48
CA GLY A 145 -2.08 5.75 -5.03
C GLY A 145 -0.73 5.39 -5.68
N ILE A 146 -0.08 6.32 -6.37
CA ILE A 146 1.25 6.10 -6.94
C ILE A 146 2.27 6.13 -5.81
N LEU A 147 3.02 5.05 -5.66
CA LEU A 147 4.09 4.91 -4.67
C LEU A 147 5.43 5.33 -5.28
N GLN A 148 6.10 6.28 -4.66
CA GLN A 148 7.51 6.59 -4.88
C GLN A 148 8.32 6.12 -3.68
N VAL A 149 9.32 5.29 -3.92
CA VAL A 149 10.26 4.85 -2.89
C VAL A 149 11.62 5.45 -3.18
N LYS A 150 12.18 6.11 -2.19
CA LYS A 150 13.45 6.81 -2.26
C LYS A 150 14.36 6.28 -1.15
N ALA A 151 15.60 5.99 -1.49
CA ALA A 151 16.64 5.63 -0.53
C ALA A 151 17.79 6.64 -0.61
N LYS A 152 18.20 7.19 0.52
CA LYS A 152 19.26 8.21 0.62
C LYS A 152 20.28 7.83 1.70
N GLU A 153 21.55 7.75 1.33
CA GLU A 153 22.64 7.63 2.30
C GLU A 153 22.92 9.03 2.88
N LYS A 154 22.85 9.15 4.22
CA LYS A 154 22.84 10.46 4.90
C LYS A 154 24.19 11.17 4.91
N THR A 155 25.28 10.43 4.89
CA THR A 155 26.65 11.00 4.96
C THR A 155 27.10 11.56 3.62
N THR A 156 26.89 10.78 2.54
CA THR A 156 27.29 11.18 1.17
C THR A 156 26.24 11.97 0.44
N GLY A 157 24.97 11.87 0.88
CA GLY A 157 23.83 12.45 0.21
C GLY A 157 23.41 11.71 -1.07
N LYS A 158 24.06 10.57 -1.38
CA LYS A 158 23.67 9.74 -2.53
C LYS A 158 22.26 9.20 -2.38
N GLU A 159 21.52 9.26 -3.47
CA GLU A 159 20.10 8.95 -3.48
C GLU A 159 19.74 8.13 -4.74
N GLN A 160 18.83 7.17 -4.56
CA GLN A 160 18.18 6.42 -5.62
C GLN A 160 16.69 6.29 -5.35
N SER A 161 15.88 6.16 -6.39
CA SER A 161 14.44 6.03 -6.23
C SER A 161 13.83 5.13 -7.30
N ILE A 162 12.68 4.56 -6.96
CA ILE A 162 11.79 3.85 -7.89
C ILE A 162 10.38 4.41 -7.78
N ARG A 163 9.69 4.52 -8.92
CA ARG A 163 8.26 4.85 -8.99
C ARG A 163 7.47 3.59 -9.32
N ILE A 164 6.45 3.30 -8.53
CA ILE A 164 5.59 2.13 -8.68
C ILE A 164 4.16 2.62 -8.83
N GLU A 165 3.54 2.31 -9.96
CA GLU A 165 2.14 2.68 -10.19
C GLU A 165 1.20 1.79 -9.36
N ALA A 166 0.16 2.37 -8.80
CA ALA A 166 -0.82 1.68 -7.94
C ALA A 166 -1.55 0.52 -8.64
N SER A 167 -1.59 0.55 -9.97
CA SER A 167 -2.15 -0.52 -10.81
C SER A 167 -1.28 -1.77 -10.85
N SER A 168 -0.46 -2.02 -9.84
CA SER A 168 0.42 -3.19 -9.73
C SER A 168 -0.32 -4.54 -9.77
N GLY A 169 -1.53 -4.56 -10.30
CA GLY A 169 -2.22 -5.76 -10.74
C GLY A 169 -2.81 -6.63 -9.62
N LEU A 170 -3.03 -6.11 -8.42
CA LEU A 170 -3.81 -6.82 -7.40
C LEU A 170 -5.30 -6.58 -7.62
N SER A 171 -6.03 -7.66 -7.91
CA SER A 171 -7.49 -7.63 -7.87
C SER A 171 -8.00 -7.55 -6.43
N LYS A 172 -9.28 -7.18 -6.25
CA LYS A 172 -9.92 -7.23 -4.92
C LYS A 172 -9.86 -8.63 -4.31
N ASP A 173 -9.94 -9.66 -5.14
CA ASP A 173 -9.87 -11.06 -4.72
C ASP A 173 -8.45 -11.42 -4.27
N ASP A 174 -7.42 -10.90 -4.94
CA ASP A 174 -6.02 -11.09 -4.51
C ASP A 174 -5.76 -10.42 -3.17
N ILE A 175 -6.26 -9.20 -2.96
CA ILE A 175 -6.14 -8.49 -1.68
C ILE A 175 -6.80 -9.29 -0.56
N ALA A 176 -8.04 -9.74 -0.77
CA ALA A 176 -8.77 -10.54 0.21
C ALA A 176 -8.07 -11.87 0.51
N ARG A 177 -7.54 -12.53 -0.53
CA ARG A 177 -6.76 -13.77 -0.39
C ARG A 177 -5.50 -13.52 0.44
N MET A 178 -4.71 -12.50 0.13
CA MET A 178 -3.47 -12.19 0.86
C MET A 178 -3.72 -11.86 2.32
N GLN A 179 -4.81 -11.15 2.63
CA GLN A 179 -5.21 -10.87 4.01
C GLN A 179 -5.58 -12.16 4.76
N LYS A 180 -6.38 -13.02 4.14
CA LYS A 180 -6.79 -14.30 4.73
C LYS A 180 -5.60 -15.26 4.91
N GLU A 181 -4.68 -15.33 3.95
CA GLU A 181 -3.46 -16.13 4.05
C GLU A 181 -2.57 -15.65 5.20
N ALA A 182 -2.45 -14.34 5.41
CA ALA A 182 -1.71 -13.79 6.54
C ALA A 182 -2.35 -14.16 7.89
N GLU A 183 -3.68 -14.13 8.00
CA GLU A 183 -4.39 -14.56 9.20
C GLU A 183 -4.23 -16.06 9.48
N MET A 184 -4.36 -16.90 8.44
CA MET A 184 -4.26 -18.36 8.58
C MET A 184 -2.85 -18.81 8.97
N ASN A 185 -1.81 -18.14 8.50
CA ASN A 185 -0.42 -18.50 8.75
C ASN A 185 0.22 -17.74 9.93
N ALA A 186 -0.50 -16.87 10.62
CA ALA A 186 0.02 -15.96 11.65
C ALA A 186 0.86 -16.68 12.74
N VAL A 187 0.43 -17.87 13.18
CA VAL A 187 1.13 -18.65 14.22
C VAL A 187 2.44 -19.25 13.69
N GLU A 188 2.44 -19.77 12.46
CA GLU A 188 3.62 -20.35 11.84
C GLU A 188 4.64 -19.27 11.46
N ASP A 189 4.14 -18.14 10.94
CA ASP A 189 4.95 -17.00 10.56
C ASP A 189 5.67 -16.33 11.73
N THR A 190 5.02 -16.28 12.90
CA THR A 190 5.66 -15.80 14.11
C THR A 190 6.87 -16.66 14.49
N LYS A 191 6.75 -17.99 14.37
CA LYS A 191 7.86 -18.92 14.63
C LYS A 191 9.02 -18.82 13.63
N LYS A 192 8.74 -18.38 12.39
CA LYS A 192 9.79 -18.18 11.37
C LYS A 192 10.56 -16.87 11.55
N ARG A 193 9.90 -15.87 12.16
CA ARG A 193 10.50 -14.56 12.42
C ARG A 193 11.41 -14.57 13.65
N ASP A 194 11.07 -15.29 14.70
CA ASP A 194 11.79 -15.42 15.98
C ASP A 194 12.98 -16.38 15.84
#